data_2ebbf03315b3343a0792b5c3138e7114
#
_entry.id   2ebbf03315b3343a0792b5c3138e7114
#
_cell.length_a   1.000
_cell.length_b   1.000
_cell.length_c   1.000
_cell.angle_alpha   90.00
_cell.angle_beta   90.00
_cell.angle_gamma   90.00
#
_symmetry.space_group_name_H-M   'P 1'
#
loop_
_entity.id
_entity.type
_entity.pdbx_description
1 polymer ?
#
loop_
_entity_poly.entity_id
_entity_poly.type
_entity_poly.pdbx_seq_one_letter_code
_entity_poly.pdbx_strand_id
1 'polypeptide(L)'
;MNNLELLEFSKKLNRYYLIESEKLPYQINLIDELKSNENSHSRIFLKFISYKSENKYPFLQSFLNYLGGNYGEIKVVDPKFSAEKDRIDVLILDNRGKYAIIIENKISGAIDQDEQIERYVNKVKGKSYGIEQIFVLYLTEKGGSPSEKSKSLPKKLKKELDSRYLEINFKEHILNW
;
A
#
# COMPACT_ATOMS: atom_id res chain seq x y z
N MET A 1 29.43 37.04 -12.24
CA MET A 1 29.41 35.68 -12.77
C MET A 1 29.35 35.75 -14.29
N ASN A 2 30.36 35.28 -14.98
CA ASN A 2 30.39 35.29 -16.42
C ASN A 2 29.61 34.11 -17.00
N ASN A 3 29.37 34.10 -18.33
CA ASN A 3 28.53 33.05 -18.96
C ASN A 3 29.11 31.63 -18.80
N LEU A 4 30.41 31.49 -18.68
CA LEU A 4 31.07 30.20 -18.45
C LEU A 4 30.85 29.70 -17.03
N GLU A 5 30.98 30.56 -16.03
CA GLU A 5 30.71 30.24 -14.63
C GLU A 5 29.25 29.87 -14.42
N LEU A 6 28.30 30.52 -15.11
CA LEU A 6 26.89 30.20 -15.08
C LEU A 6 26.60 28.81 -15.68
N LEU A 7 27.27 28.48 -16.80
CA LEU A 7 27.15 27.21 -17.46
C LEU A 7 27.70 26.07 -16.59
N GLU A 8 28.84 26.25 -15.96
CA GLU A 8 29.44 25.27 -15.06
C GLU A 8 28.57 25.06 -13.81
N PHE A 9 28.05 26.15 -13.24
CA PHE A 9 27.12 26.09 -12.11
C PHE A 9 25.87 25.33 -12.48
N SER A 10 25.27 25.61 -13.64
CA SER A 10 24.08 24.90 -14.14
C SER A 10 24.33 23.39 -14.34
N LYS A 11 25.49 23.03 -14.92
CA LYS A 11 25.88 21.61 -15.08
C LYS A 11 26.05 20.91 -13.73
N LYS A 12 26.65 21.58 -12.75
CA LYS A 12 26.84 21.06 -11.41
C LYS A 12 25.52 20.87 -10.69
N LEU A 13 24.62 21.86 -10.81
CA LEU A 13 23.28 21.80 -10.23
C LEU A 13 22.46 20.63 -10.83
N ASN A 14 22.50 20.47 -12.15
CA ASN A 14 21.81 19.38 -12.84
C ASN A 14 22.36 18.00 -12.42
N ARG A 15 23.68 17.89 -12.24
CA ARG A 15 24.28 16.65 -11.74
C ARG A 15 23.84 16.32 -10.31
N TYR A 16 23.77 17.31 -9.42
CA TYR A 16 23.22 17.14 -8.08
C TYR A 16 21.76 16.73 -8.12
N TYR A 17 20.97 17.39 -8.96
CA TYR A 17 19.55 17.06 -9.14
C TYR A 17 19.36 15.59 -9.59
N LEU A 18 20.15 15.11 -10.55
CA LEU A 18 20.09 13.73 -11.02
C LEU A 18 20.44 12.73 -9.91
N ILE A 19 21.52 12.99 -9.14
CA ILE A 19 21.94 12.14 -8.04
C ILE A 19 20.90 12.11 -6.93
N GLU A 20 20.32 13.25 -6.58
CA GLU A 20 19.30 13.31 -5.54
C GLU A 20 17.95 12.76 -6.02
N SER A 21 17.61 12.94 -7.30
CA SER A 21 16.38 12.36 -7.87
C SER A 21 16.41 10.82 -7.90
N GLU A 22 17.60 10.22 -8.04
CA GLU A 22 17.75 8.75 -7.94
C GLU A 22 17.51 8.24 -6.50
N LYS A 23 17.76 9.10 -5.49
CA LYS A 23 17.53 8.77 -4.08
C LYS A 23 16.09 9.00 -3.65
N LEU A 24 15.37 9.90 -4.33
CA LEU A 24 13.96 10.16 -4.02
C LEU A 24 13.12 8.95 -4.41
N PRO A 25 12.16 8.55 -3.56
CA PRO A 25 11.33 7.39 -3.83
C PRO A 25 10.59 7.50 -5.15
N TYR A 26 10.40 8.66 -5.70
CA TYR A 26 9.60 8.79 -6.90
C TYR A 26 9.64 10.08 -7.66
N GLN A 27 9.52 9.87 -8.94
CA GLN A 27 8.79 10.73 -9.86
C GLN A 27 7.26 10.51 -9.70
N ILE A 28 6.70 10.87 -8.57
CA ILE A 28 5.24 10.94 -8.45
C ILE A 28 4.84 12.22 -9.16
N ASN A 29 4.22 12.10 -10.33
CA ASN A 29 3.53 13.23 -10.91
C ASN A 29 2.19 13.40 -10.18
N LEU A 30 2.21 14.18 -9.11
CA LEU A 30 1.00 14.48 -8.32
C LEU A 30 -0.12 15.08 -9.20
N ILE A 31 0.23 15.76 -10.29
CA ILE A 31 -0.75 16.37 -11.20
C ILE A 31 -1.53 15.30 -11.96
N ASP A 32 -0.88 14.21 -12.39
CA ASP A 32 -1.57 13.10 -13.05
C ASP A 32 -2.47 12.33 -12.10
N GLU A 33 -2.18 12.39 -10.80
CA GLU A 33 -2.94 11.71 -9.76
C GLU A 33 -4.01 12.61 -9.11
N LEU A 34 -4.06 13.91 -9.45
CA LEU A 34 -5.04 14.89 -8.93
C LEU A 34 -6.49 14.64 -9.36
N LYS A 35 -6.75 13.71 -10.27
CA LYS A 35 -8.09 13.14 -10.40
C LYS A 35 -8.36 12.26 -9.18
N SER A 36 -8.61 12.90 -8.04
CA SER A 36 -8.76 12.23 -6.76
C SER A 36 -9.96 11.29 -6.77
N ASN A 37 -9.70 10.05 -7.08
CA ASN A 37 -10.61 8.94 -6.90
C ASN A 37 -9.91 7.87 -6.04
N GLU A 38 -10.65 6.88 -5.59
CA GLU A 38 -10.19 5.77 -4.79
C GLU A 38 -8.94 5.09 -5.39
N ASN A 39 -8.93 4.91 -6.71
CA ASN A 39 -7.83 4.28 -7.44
C ASN A 39 -6.54 5.12 -7.41
N SER A 40 -6.66 6.45 -7.51
CA SER A 40 -5.49 7.34 -7.45
C SER A 40 -4.80 7.27 -6.09
N HIS A 41 -5.57 7.28 -5.00
CA HIS A 41 -5.04 7.14 -3.66
C HIS A 41 -4.35 5.79 -3.45
N SER A 42 -4.95 4.70 -3.93
CA SER A 42 -4.38 3.36 -3.86
C SER A 42 -3.06 3.27 -4.64
N ARG A 43 -3.00 3.88 -5.84
CA ARG A 43 -1.76 3.93 -6.65
C ARG A 43 -0.66 4.76 -6.00
N ILE A 44 -0.99 5.93 -5.43
CA ILE A 44 -0.01 6.77 -4.71
C ILE A 44 0.53 5.99 -3.51
N PHE A 45 -0.34 5.43 -2.70
CA PHE A 45 0.08 4.64 -1.54
C PHE A 45 0.96 3.46 -1.94
N LEU A 46 0.56 2.74 -3.00
CA LEU A 46 1.35 1.63 -3.54
C LEU A 46 2.74 2.08 -3.99
N LYS A 47 2.86 3.24 -4.64
CA LYS A 47 4.15 3.79 -5.06
C LYS A 47 5.08 4.02 -3.86
N PHE A 48 4.57 4.54 -2.75
CA PHE A 48 5.37 4.71 -1.54
C PHE A 48 5.86 3.38 -0.97
N ILE A 49 4.95 2.46 -0.70
CA ILE A 49 5.31 1.20 -0.05
C ILE A 49 6.10 0.26 -0.96
N SER A 50 6.04 0.42 -2.29
CA SER A 50 6.82 -0.37 -3.25
C SER A 50 8.21 0.19 -3.53
N TYR A 51 8.57 1.34 -2.94
CA TYR A 51 9.90 1.91 -3.11
C TYR A 51 10.99 0.96 -2.65
N LYS A 52 11.98 0.74 -3.53
CA LYS A 52 13.09 -0.17 -3.31
C LYS A 52 14.40 0.60 -3.23
N SER A 53 15.15 0.42 -2.17
CA SER A 53 16.50 0.93 -1.97
C SER A 53 17.41 -0.20 -1.51
N GLU A 54 18.57 -0.39 -2.13
CA GLU A 54 19.55 -1.43 -1.78
C GLU A 54 18.94 -2.83 -1.60
N ASN A 55 18.03 -3.20 -2.51
CA ASN A 55 17.25 -4.45 -2.45
C ASN A 55 16.33 -4.60 -1.23
N LYS A 56 16.04 -3.51 -0.51
CA LYS A 56 15.10 -3.46 0.61
C LYS A 56 13.88 -2.61 0.25
N TYR A 57 12.80 -2.79 0.98
CA TYR A 57 11.55 -2.02 0.86
C TYR A 57 11.32 -1.24 2.16
N PRO A 58 12.08 -0.14 2.39
CA PRO A 58 12.14 0.51 3.69
C PRO A 58 10.78 1.06 4.14
N PHE A 59 9.99 1.64 3.23
CA PHE A 59 8.69 2.16 3.58
C PHE A 59 7.69 1.04 3.91
N LEU A 60 7.63 -0.03 3.13
CA LEU A 60 6.76 -1.16 3.48
C LEU A 60 7.13 -1.74 4.85
N GLN A 61 8.42 -2.00 5.10
CA GLN A 61 8.85 -2.53 6.40
C GLN A 61 8.54 -1.56 7.54
N SER A 62 8.78 -0.25 7.35
CA SER A 62 8.43 0.78 8.33
C SER A 62 6.93 0.81 8.62
N PHE A 63 6.09 0.75 7.58
CA PHE A 63 4.65 0.74 7.73
C PHE A 63 4.16 -0.47 8.52
N LEU A 64 4.65 -1.66 8.19
CA LEU A 64 4.28 -2.89 8.91
C LEU A 64 4.74 -2.85 10.38
N ASN A 65 5.93 -2.33 10.64
CA ASN A 65 6.42 -2.13 12.00
C ASN A 65 5.55 -1.12 12.79
N TYR A 66 5.11 -0.04 12.11
CA TYR A 66 4.23 0.97 12.71
C TYR A 66 2.86 0.38 13.08
N LEU A 67 2.28 -0.47 12.24
CA LEU A 67 1.04 -1.18 12.55
C LEU A 67 1.18 -2.13 13.75
N GLY A 68 2.38 -2.66 13.99
CA GLY A 68 2.67 -3.54 15.12
C GLY A 68 1.99 -4.91 15.04
N GLY A 69 1.90 -5.60 16.18
CA GLY A 69 1.28 -6.92 16.28
C GLY A 69 1.78 -7.88 15.20
N ASN A 70 0.88 -8.67 14.63
CA ASN A 70 1.19 -9.65 13.59
C ASN A 70 1.80 -9.01 12.32
N TYR A 71 1.47 -7.74 12.03
CA TYR A 71 2.05 -7.02 10.89
C TYR A 71 3.52 -6.68 11.13
N GLY A 72 3.89 -6.28 12.34
CA GLY A 72 5.27 -5.97 12.71
C GLY A 72 6.21 -7.18 12.68
N GLU A 73 5.67 -8.40 12.74
CA GLU A 73 6.46 -9.64 12.65
C GLU A 73 6.84 -9.99 11.19
N ILE A 74 6.16 -9.39 10.20
CA ILE A 74 6.41 -9.63 8.79
C ILE A 74 7.79 -9.08 8.39
N LYS A 75 8.65 -9.95 7.87
CA LYS A 75 9.94 -9.58 7.26
C LYS A 75 9.78 -9.44 5.76
N VAL A 76 9.89 -8.21 5.28
CA VAL A 76 9.75 -7.87 3.85
C VAL A 76 11.07 -8.20 3.15
N VAL A 77 11.04 -9.18 2.25
CA VAL A 77 12.24 -9.61 1.50
C VAL A 77 12.02 -9.58 0.00
N ASP A 78 10.99 -10.24 -0.51
CA ASP A 78 10.71 -10.33 -1.94
C ASP A 78 9.22 -10.11 -2.25
N PRO A 79 8.69 -8.90 -1.98
CA PRO A 79 7.29 -8.58 -2.22
C PRO A 79 7.03 -8.34 -3.70
N LYS A 80 5.91 -8.85 -4.17
CA LYS A 80 5.31 -8.54 -5.46
C LYS A 80 4.07 -7.69 -5.25
N PHE A 81 4.05 -6.53 -5.88
CA PHE A 81 2.98 -5.56 -5.77
C PHE A 81 2.04 -5.60 -6.96
N SER A 82 0.76 -5.37 -6.71
CA SER A 82 -0.22 -5.08 -7.76
C SER A 82 -1.31 -4.15 -7.24
N ALA A 83 -1.78 -3.25 -8.11
CA ALA A 83 -2.95 -2.41 -7.87
C ALA A 83 -4.05 -2.76 -8.86
N GLU A 84 -5.30 -2.65 -8.43
CA GLU A 84 -6.52 -2.85 -9.24
C GLU A 84 -6.60 -4.21 -9.94
N LYS A 85 -5.65 -5.10 -9.69
CA LYS A 85 -5.64 -6.45 -10.24
C LYS A 85 -6.64 -7.32 -9.49
N ASP A 86 -7.45 -8.05 -10.23
CA ASP A 86 -8.50 -8.89 -9.66
C ASP A 86 -9.56 -8.09 -8.87
N ARG A 87 -9.67 -6.76 -9.10
CA ARG A 87 -10.50 -5.80 -8.37
C ARG A 87 -10.05 -5.56 -6.92
N ILE A 88 -8.82 -5.94 -6.57
CA ILE A 88 -8.20 -5.64 -5.28
C ILE A 88 -7.43 -4.33 -5.43
N ASP A 89 -7.70 -3.35 -4.57
CA ASP A 89 -7.09 -2.03 -4.67
C ASP A 89 -5.58 -2.09 -4.57
N VAL A 90 -5.06 -2.77 -3.54
CA VAL A 90 -3.63 -3.10 -3.42
C VAL A 90 -3.46 -4.52 -2.92
N LEU A 91 -2.64 -5.29 -3.61
CA LEU A 91 -2.26 -6.63 -3.21
C LEU A 91 -0.74 -6.76 -3.18
N ILE A 92 -0.21 -7.22 -2.04
CA ILE A 92 1.21 -7.49 -1.83
C ILE A 92 1.36 -8.98 -1.53
N LEU A 93 2.12 -9.68 -2.37
CA LEU A 93 2.40 -11.10 -2.23
C LEU A 93 3.89 -11.29 -1.97
N ASP A 94 4.27 -12.05 -0.97
CA ASP A 94 5.66 -12.49 -0.82
C ASP A 94 5.97 -13.64 -1.79
N ASN A 95 6.91 -13.48 -2.73
CA ASN A 95 7.25 -14.51 -3.70
C ASN A 95 7.70 -15.83 -3.05
N ARG A 96 8.10 -15.80 -1.78
CA ARG A 96 8.46 -16.99 -1.01
C ARG A 96 7.26 -17.65 -0.32
N GLY A 97 6.04 -17.12 -0.55
CA GLY A 97 4.81 -17.64 0.00
C GLY A 97 4.65 -17.50 1.52
N LYS A 98 5.28 -16.50 2.16
CA LYS A 98 5.21 -16.32 3.62
C LYS A 98 4.02 -15.49 4.06
N TYR A 99 3.63 -14.49 3.26
CA TYR A 99 2.49 -13.62 3.56
C TYR A 99 1.84 -13.08 2.29
N ALA A 100 0.59 -12.72 2.42
CA ALA A 100 -0.17 -11.94 1.44
C ALA A 100 -0.91 -10.82 2.17
N ILE A 101 -0.79 -9.57 1.71
CA ILE A 101 -1.46 -8.42 2.30
C ILE A 101 -2.45 -7.85 1.28
N ILE A 102 -3.71 -7.82 1.64
CA ILE A 102 -4.80 -7.19 0.91
C ILE A 102 -5.06 -5.83 1.55
N ILE A 103 -5.09 -4.78 0.76
CA ILE A 103 -5.50 -3.45 1.22
C ILE A 103 -6.70 -3.03 0.41
N GLU A 104 -7.82 -2.87 1.09
CA GLU A 104 -9.06 -2.32 0.54
C GLU A 104 -9.19 -0.87 0.96
N ASN A 105 -9.30 0.03 -0.01
CA ASN A 105 -9.30 1.46 0.20
C ASN A 105 -10.71 2.03 0.01
N LYS A 106 -11.27 2.63 1.04
CA LYS A 106 -12.61 3.24 1.06
C LYS A 106 -12.53 4.73 1.33
N ILE A 107 -12.25 5.48 0.27
CA ILE A 107 -12.17 6.94 0.32
C ILE A 107 -13.38 7.54 -0.40
N SER A 108 -13.73 8.78 -0.05
CA SER A 108 -14.78 9.55 -0.72
C SER A 108 -16.17 8.89 -0.71
N GLY A 109 -16.48 8.10 0.33
CA GLY A 109 -17.80 7.48 0.48
C GLY A 109 -18.05 6.28 -0.44
N ALA A 110 -16.99 5.65 -0.93
CA ALA A 110 -17.10 4.42 -1.72
C ALA A 110 -17.89 3.34 -0.97
N ILE A 111 -18.86 2.75 -1.67
CA ILE A 111 -19.80 1.78 -1.09
C ILE A 111 -19.14 0.40 -1.06
N ASP A 112 -19.31 -0.32 0.05
CA ASP A 112 -18.92 -1.72 0.13
C ASP A 112 -19.73 -2.58 -0.83
N GLN A 113 -19.04 -3.44 -1.58
CA GLN A 113 -19.67 -4.45 -2.40
C GLN A 113 -19.95 -5.71 -1.56
N ASP A 114 -21.00 -6.45 -1.94
CA ASP A 114 -21.32 -7.71 -1.28
C ASP A 114 -20.15 -8.69 -1.33
N GLU A 115 -19.82 -9.27 -0.17
CA GLU A 115 -18.76 -10.26 0.02
C GLU A 115 -17.39 -9.85 -0.52
N GLN A 116 -17.13 -8.54 -0.60
CA GLN A 116 -15.95 -8.01 -1.28
C GLN A 116 -14.64 -8.56 -0.70
N ILE A 117 -14.47 -8.44 0.61
CA ILE A 117 -13.24 -8.90 1.29
C ILE A 117 -13.14 -10.43 1.23
N GLU A 118 -14.26 -11.14 1.38
CA GLU A 118 -14.28 -12.60 1.27
C GLU A 118 -13.85 -13.08 -0.12
N ARG A 119 -14.35 -12.44 -1.18
CA ARG A 119 -13.90 -12.73 -2.55
C ARG A 119 -12.41 -12.53 -2.74
N TYR A 120 -11.83 -11.49 -2.14
CA TYR A 120 -10.40 -11.21 -2.22
C TYR A 120 -9.57 -12.26 -1.49
N VAL A 121 -9.97 -12.61 -0.28
CA VAL A 121 -9.32 -13.66 0.50
C VAL A 121 -9.37 -14.99 -0.26
N ASN A 122 -10.51 -15.35 -0.85
CA ASN A 122 -10.64 -16.58 -1.64
C ASN A 122 -9.75 -16.57 -2.89
N LYS A 123 -9.59 -15.42 -3.57
CA LYS A 123 -8.65 -15.29 -4.68
C LYS A 123 -7.19 -15.48 -4.25
N VAL A 124 -6.82 -14.97 -3.08
CA VAL A 124 -5.47 -15.13 -2.53
C VAL A 124 -5.24 -16.57 -2.09
N LYS A 125 -6.23 -17.22 -1.48
CA LYS A 125 -6.19 -18.68 -1.21
C LYS A 125 -5.97 -19.50 -2.48
N GLY A 126 -6.61 -19.12 -3.59
CA GLY A 126 -6.40 -19.73 -4.91
C GLY A 126 -4.96 -19.55 -5.47
N LYS A 127 -4.15 -18.68 -4.88
CA LYS A 127 -2.72 -18.51 -5.18
C LYS A 127 -1.81 -19.27 -4.21
N SER A 128 -2.34 -20.25 -3.51
CA SER A 128 -1.63 -21.13 -2.56
C SER A 128 -1.16 -20.46 -1.26
N TYR A 129 -1.86 -19.41 -0.80
CA TYR A 129 -1.67 -18.85 0.55
C TYR A 129 -2.73 -19.43 1.50
N GLY A 130 -2.29 -19.93 2.65
CA GLY A 130 -3.18 -20.32 3.74
C GLY A 130 -3.84 -19.10 4.39
N ILE A 131 -4.97 -19.31 5.07
CA ILE A 131 -5.67 -18.19 5.74
C ILE A 131 -4.78 -17.52 6.80
N GLU A 132 -3.90 -18.29 7.44
CA GLU A 132 -2.93 -17.81 8.45
C GLU A 132 -1.85 -16.91 7.88
N GLN A 133 -1.66 -16.91 6.56
CA GLN A 133 -0.70 -16.08 5.83
C GLN A 133 -1.35 -14.82 5.23
N ILE A 134 -2.67 -14.70 5.30
CA ILE A 134 -3.42 -13.61 4.69
C ILE A 134 -3.70 -12.51 5.71
N PHE A 135 -3.31 -11.30 5.39
CA PHE A 135 -3.51 -10.08 6.14
C PHE A 135 -4.44 -9.15 5.36
N VAL A 136 -5.32 -8.46 6.05
CA VAL A 136 -6.30 -7.55 5.42
C VAL A 136 -6.29 -6.21 6.13
N LEU A 137 -6.00 -5.14 5.38
CA LEU A 137 -6.13 -3.76 5.82
C LEU A 137 -7.35 -3.13 5.17
N TYR A 138 -8.30 -2.68 5.97
CA TYR A 138 -9.44 -1.89 5.53
C TYR A 138 -9.14 -0.42 5.81
N LEU A 139 -8.79 0.32 4.75
CA LEU A 139 -8.31 1.70 4.84
C LEU A 139 -9.42 2.67 4.48
N THR A 140 -9.75 3.57 5.40
CA THR A 140 -10.78 4.59 5.22
C THR A 140 -10.19 6.00 5.34
N GLU A 141 -10.96 7.02 5.01
CA GLU A 141 -10.52 8.41 5.19
C GLU A 141 -10.40 8.80 6.67
N LYS A 142 -11.43 8.53 7.47
CA LYS A 142 -11.57 9.03 8.86
C LYS A 142 -11.81 7.94 9.89
N GLY A 143 -11.77 6.70 9.50
CA GLY A 143 -12.17 5.56 10.32
C GLY A 143 -13.53 5.01 9.90
N GLY A 144 -13.80 3.77 10.25
CA GLY A 144 -15.02 3.05 9.96
C GLY A 144 -14.74 1.59 9.63
N SER A 145 -15.77 0.78 9.75
CA SER A 145 -15.77 -0.64 9.44
C SER A 145 -16.56 -0.91 8.15
N PRO A 146 -16.34 -2.04 7.48
CA PRO A 146 -17.18 -2.48 6.38
C PRO A 146 -18.66 -2.51 6.79
N SER A 147 -19.53 -2.09 5.87
CA SER A 147 -20.97 -2.08 6.12
C SER A 147 -21.50 -3.50 6.42
N GLU A 148 -22.19 -3.66 7.53
CA GLU A 148 -22.83 -4.96 7.85
C GLU A 148 -23.90 -5.34 6.82
N LYS A 149 -24.52 -4.35 6.17
CA LYS A 149 -25.54 -4.59 5.13
C LYS A 149 -24.97 -5.25 3.89
N SER A 150 -23.74 -4.90 3.50
CA SER A 150 -23.07 -5.44 2.31
C SER A 150 -22.49 -6.82 2.53
N LYS A 151 -22.41 -7.30 3.78
CA LYS A 151 -21.70 -8.54 4.14
C LYS A 151 -20.28 -8.62 3.55
N SER A 152 -19.66 -7.50 3.29
CA SER A 152 -18.32 -7.40 2.68
C SER A 152 -17.28 -8.22 3.44
N LEU A 153 -17.39 -8.24 4.78
CA LEU A 153 -16.60 -9.06 5.68
C LEU A 153 -17.50 -9.93 6.56
N PRO A 154 -17.78 -11.18 6.19
CA PRO A 154 -18.58 -12.10 7.01
C PRO A 154 -17.97 -12.29 8.40
N LYS A 155 -18.82 -12.39 9.43
CA LYS A 155 -18.39 -12.57 10.83
C LYS A 155 -17.46 -13.78 11.02
N LYS A 156 -17.70 -14.86 10.29
CA LYS A 156 -16.85 -16.06 10.31
C LYS A 156 -15.45 -15.72 9.82
N LEU A 157 -15.33 -15.05 8.67
CA LEU A 157 -14.04 -14.66 8.09
C LEU A 157 -13.30 -13.64 8.98
N LYS A 158 -14.02 -12.67 9.55
CA LYS A 158 -13.43 -11.72 10.51
C LYS A 158 -12.80 -12.45 11.70
N LYS A 159 -13.47 -13.49 12.22
CA LYS A 159 -12.96 -14.32 13.31
C LYS A 159 -11.74 -15.17 12.87
N GLU A 160 -11.73 -15.69 11.64
CA GLU A 160 -10.61 -16.47 11.11
C GLU A 160 -9.36 -15.61 10.87
N LEU A 161 -9.56 -14.38 10.41
CA LEU A 161 -8.46 -13.41 10.23
C LEU A 161 -7.93 -12.90 11.57
N ASP A 162 -8.81 -12.72 12.55
CA ASP A 162 -8.47 -12.21 13.89
C ASP A 162 -7.61 -10.94 13.83
N SER A 163 -6.49 -10.91 14.50
CA SER A 163 -5.52 -9.80 14.55
C SER A 163 -4.79 -9.52 13.21
N ARG A 164 -5.03 -10.31 12.17
CA ARG A 164 -4.57 -10.06 10.79
C ARG A 164 -5.57 -9.24 9.96
N TYR A 165 -6.72 -8.89 10.53
CA TYR A 165 -7.63 -7.90 9.98
C TYR A 165 -7.53 -6.61 10.80
N LEU A 166 -7.16 -5.50 10.15
CA LEU A 166 -7.11 -4.19 10.80
C LEU A 166 -7.92 -3.16 10.01
N GLU A 167 -8.67 -2.36 10.75
CA GLU A 167 -9.32 -1.15 10.28
C GLU A 167 -8.40 0.03 10.55
N ILE A 168 -7.93 0.69 9.49
CA ILE A 168 -7.02 1.83 9.55
C ILE A 168 -7.59 3.03 8.81
N ASN A 169 -7.08 4.22 9.07
CA ASN A 169 -7.51 5.41 8.37
C ASN A 169 -6.32 6.33 8.03
N PHE A 170 -6.53 7.21 7.06
CA PHE A 170 -5.49 8.13 6.61
C PHE A 170 -5.07 9.09 7.71
N LYS A 171 -6.04 9.67 8.44
CA LYS A 171 -5.77 10.72 9.42
C LYS A 171 -4.89 10.26 10.58
N GLU A 172 -5.17 9.08 11.13
CA GLU A 172 -4.51 8.60 12.36
C GLU A 172 -3.36 7.64 12.08
N HIS A 173 -3.42 6.91 10.96
CA HIS A 173 -2.43 5.86 10.67
C HIS A 173 -1.46 6.26 9.57
N ILE A 174 -1.95 6.76 8.42
CA ILE A 174 -1.06 7.07 7.30
C ILE A 174 -0.31 8.39 7.52
N LEU A 175 -1.00 9.43 8.03
CA LEU A 175 -0.36 10.73 8.27
C LEU A 175 0.56 10.75 9.49
N ASN A 176 0.40 9.83 10.44
CA ASN A 176 1.25 9.73 11.62
C ASN A 176 2.41 8.74 11.45
N TRP A 177 2.33 7.88 10.44
CA TRP A 177 3.42 7.01 10.02
C TRP A 177 4.46 7.79 9.22
#